data_da492b693f2ee3b087faed879569b107
#
_entry.id   da492b693f2ee3b087faed879569b107
#
_cell.length_a   1.000
_cell.length_b   1.000
_cell.length_c   1.000
_cell.angle_alpha   90.00
_cell.angle_beta   90.00
_cell.angle_gamma   90.00
#
_symmetry.space_group_name_H-M   'P 1'
#
loop_
_entity.id
_entity.type
_entity.pdbx_description
1 polymer ?
#
loop_
_entity_poly.entity_id
_entity_poly.type
_entity_poly.pdbx_seq_one_letter_code
_entity_poly.pdbx_strand_id
1 'polypeptide(L)'
;MSNYFTHQDEILIVAGGGGSGDTTYGGDGGGLVGGTGGDFRENASGYPGSMILATGGSQSSGGNYGQYNDGSQTKGQSGSFGQGGMGGPGGASNYGGGGGGGWYGGGGINLGGGGGGGSGHLGSTLISGTTGMQNGVRSGNGYAKITFISAN
;
A
#
# COMPACT_ATOMS: atom_id res chain seq x y z
N MET A 1 -12.31 20.66 -7.13
CA MET A 1 -11.81 19.27 -7.13
C MET A 1 -13.02 18.37 -7.07
N SER A 2 -13.19 17.48 -8.07
CA SER A 2 -14.25 16.48 -8.05
C SER A 2 -14.04 15.56 -6.84
N ASN A 3 -15.10 15.30 -6.11
CA ASN A 3 -15.07 14.47 -4.93
C ASN A 3 -15.17 12.99 -5.35
N TYR A 4 -14.04 12.34 -5.67
CA TYR A 4 -14.08 10.92 -6.11
C TYR A 4 -14.57 9.95 -5.02
N PHE A 5 -14.71 10.41 -3.79
CA PHE A 5 -15.33 9.59 -2.73
C PHE A 5 -16.81 9.31 -3.00
N THR A 6 -17.48 10.19 -3.73
CA THR A 6 -18.91 10.06 -4.07
C THR A 6 -19.14 9.58 -5.50
N HIS A 7 -18.09 9.42 -6.32
CA HIS A 7 -18.15 9.04 -7.73
C HIS A 7 -17.22 7.86 -8.04
N GLN A 8 -17.23 6.86 -7.16
CA GLN A 8 -16.35 5.69 -7.31
C GLN A 8 -16.66 4.87 -8.54
N ASP A 9 -17.93 4.84 -8.97
CA ASP A 9 -18.43 4.17 -10.17
C ASP A 9 -17.94 4.79 -11.48
N GLU A 10 -17.50 6.04 -11.44
CA GLU A 10 -16.93 6.75 -12.60
C GLU A 10 -15.43 6.49 -12.77
N ILE A 11 -14.78 5.88 -11.78
CA ILE A 11 -13.34 5.61 -11.82
C ILE A 11 -13.07 4.36 -12.65
N LEU A 12 -12.36 4.54 -13.75
CA LEU A 12 -12.08 3.46 -14.70
C LEU A 12 -10.86 2.63 -14.32
N ILE A 13 -9.77 3.27 -13.92
CA ILE A 13 -8.50 2.61 -13.63
C ILE A 13 -7.81 3.30 -12.48
N VAL A 14 -7.33 2.52 -11.51
CA VAL A 14 -6.40 2.97 -10.48
C VAL A 14 -5.21 2.04 -10.45
N ALA A 15 -4.01 2.60 -10.47
CA ALA A 15 -2.77 1.86 -10.20
C ALA A 15 -2.44 1.97 -8.70
N GLY A 16 -2.21 0.84 -8.06
CA GLY A 16 -1.74 0.83 -6.67
C GLY A 16 -0.25 1.14 -6.57
N GLY A 17 0.12 1.96 -5.62
CA GLY A 17 1.52 2.27 -5.29
C GLY A 17 2.09 1.30 -4.26
N GLY A 18 3.39 1.01 -4.33
CA GLY A 18 4.10 0.26 -3.29
C GLY A 18 4.16 1.02 -1.97
N GLY A 19 4.22 0.30 -0.87
CA GLY A 19 4.55 0.85 0.44
C GLY A 19 6.02 1.25 0.53
N SER A 20 6.36 2.15 1.43
CA SER A 20 7.75 2.49 1.67
C SER A 20 8.42 1.46 2.60
N GLY A 21 9.67 1.14 2.30
CA GLY A 21 10.55 0.44 3.24
C GLY A 21 11.31 1.43 4.11
N ASP A 22 11.89 0.91 5.17
CA ASP A 22 12.93 1.58 5.95
C ASP A 22 14.09 0.59 6.14
N THR A 23 14.12 -0.17 7.22
CA THR A 23 15.14 -1.24 7.41
C THR A 23 14.81 -2.50 6.59
N THR A 24 13.58 -2.63 6.12
CA THR A 24 13.10 -3.73 5.31
C THR A 24 12.29 -3.22 4.10
N TYR A 25 11.77 -4.13 3.30
CA TYR A 25 11.00 -3.77 2.09
C TYR A 25 9.57 -3.32 2.40
N GLY A 26 9.05 -2.41 1.58
CA GLY A 26 7.62 -2.09 1.52
C GLY A 26 6.86 -3.15 0.70
N GLY A 27 5.57 -3.28 0.97
CA GLY A 27 4.70 -4.18 0.20
C GLY A 27 4.48 -3.67 -1.23
N ASP A 28 4.41 -4.59 -2.17
CA ASP A 28 4.16 -4.29 -3.59
C ASP A 28 2.79 -3.63 -3.79
N GLY A 29 2.73 -2.64 -4.66
CA GLY A 29 1.47 -2.06 -5.10
C GLY A 29 0.94 -2.69 -6.39
N GLY A 30 -0.32 -2.44 -6.69
CA GLY A 30 -1.02 -2.96 -7.87
C GLY A 30 -1.94 -4.14 -7.54
N GLY A 31 -2.34 -4.92 -8.53
CA GLY A 31 -3.23 -6.07 -8.33
C GLY A 31 -4.56 -5.74 -7.64
N LEU A 32 -5.35 -6.76 -7.34
CA LEU A 32 -6.59 -6.60 -6.58
C LEU A 32 -6.34 -6.39 -5.08
N VAL A 33 -5.19 -6.82 -4.59
CA VAL A 33 -4.75 -6.66 -3.21
C VAL A 33 -3.28 -6.26 -3.22
N GLY A 34 -2.93 -5.21 -2.52
CA GLY A 34 -1.54 -4.82 -2.34
C GLY A 34 -0.75 -5.78 -1.45
N GLY A 35 0.55 -5.77 -1.56
CA GLY A 35 1.45 -6.61 -0.76
C GLY A 35 1.55 -6.17 0.70
N THR A 36 1.93 -7.10 1.57
CA THR A 36 2.28 -6.84 2.97
C THR A 36 3.72 -6.33 3.06
N GLY A 37 3.97 -5.37 3.95
CA GLY A 37 5.31 -4.88 4.22
C GLY A 37 6.17 -5.88 5.01
N GLY A 38 7.49 -5.75 4.93
CA GLY A 38 8.45 -6.65 5.56
C GLY A 38 8.62 -6.44 7.06
N ASP A 39 9.11 -7.50 7.70
CA ASP A 39 9.56 -7.50 9.09
C ASP A 39 11.04 -7.07 9.17
N PHE A 40 11.34 -5.95 9.77
CA PHE A 40 12.71 -5.47 9.89
C PHE A 40 13.61 -6.40 10.73
N ARG A 41 13.02 -7.22 11.61
CA ARG A 41 13.76 -8.15 12.48
C ARG A 41 14.41 -9.29 11.70
N GLU A 42 13.96 -9.56 10.47
CA GLU A 42 14.62 -10.50 9.57
C GLU A 42 16.07 -10.06 9.25
N ASN A 43 16.33 -8.75 9.30
CA ASN A 43 17.62 -8.14 8.99
C ASN A 43 18.32 -7.50 10.20
N ALA A 44 17.71 -7.57 11.39
CA ALA A 44 18.23 -6.94 12.61
C ALA A 44 18.10 -7.88 13.81
N SER A 45 19.18 -8.01 14.57
CA SER A 45 19.19 -8.78 15.82
C SER A 45 18.98 -7.89 17.04
N GLY A 46 18.50 -8.46 18.14
CA GLY A 46 18.36 -7.74 19.40
C GLY A 46 17.02 -7.03 19.63
N TYR A 47 16.02 -7.35 18.83
CA TYR A 47 14.65 -6.82 18.98
C TYR A 47 13.69 -7.91 19.47
N PRO A 48 13.62 -8.16 20.81
CA PRO A 48 12.63 -9.08 21.37
C PRO A 48 11.24 -8.45 21.26
N GLY A 49 10.22 -9.26 21.06
CA GLY A 49 8.84 -8.79 20.99
C GLY A 49 8.08 -9.37 19.80
N SER A 50 6.85 -8.93 19.64
CA SER A 50 5.99 -9.33 18.53
C SER A 50 5.86 -8.20 17.53
N MET A 51 5.66 -8.56 16.28
CA MET A 51 5.40 -7.62 15.20
C MET A 51 4.10 -7.97 14.49
N ILE A 52 3.27 -6.98 14.29
CA ILE A 52 2.12 -7.02 13.41
C ILE A 52 2.51 -6.30 12.14
N LEU A 53 2.51 -6.99 11.02
CA LEU A 53 2.91 -6.41 9.74
C LEU A 53 1.81 -5.49 9.20
N ALA A 54 2.22 -4.42 8.54
CA ALA A 54 1.30 -3.58 7.79
C ALA A 54 0.84 -4.30 6.53
N THR A 55 -0.47 -4.43 6.33
CA THR A 55 -1.04 -5.15 5.19
C THR A 55 -1.35 -4.23 4.02
N GLY A 56 -1.46 -4.82 2.82
CA GLY A 56 -1.90 -4.09 1.64
C GLY A 56 -3.37 -3.73 1.67
N GLY A 57 -3.76 -2.73 0.86
CA GLY A 57 -5.15 -2.40 0.57
C GLY A 57 -5.81 -3.46 -0.31
N SER A 58 -7.15 -3.57 -0.21
CA SER A 58 -7.96 -4.51 -0.96
C SER A 58 -8.94 -3.79 -1.90
N GLN A 59 -9.94 -4.50 -2.45
CA GLN A 59 -11.00 -3.88 -3.25
C GLN A 59 -12.09 -3.21 -2.40
N SER A 60 -12.11 -3.46 -1.08
CA SER A 60 -13.19 -2.99 -0.20
C SER A 60 -12.70 -2.30 1.07
N SER A 61 -11.42 -2.37 1.38
CA SER A 61 -10.85 -1.79 2.61
C SER A 61 -9.40 -1.42 2.48
N GLY A 62 -8.98 -0.42 3.23
CA GLY A 62 -7.57 -0.11 3.43
C GLY A 62 -6.84 -1.22 4.18
N GLY A 63 -5.55 -1.32 3.96
CA GLY A 63 -4.68 -2.21 4.71
C GLY A 63 -4.60 -1.82 6.18
N ASN A 64 -4.47 -2.81 7.03
CA ASN A 64 -4.31 -2.60 8.46
C ASN A 64 -2.92 -2.03 8.77
N TYR A 65 -2.86 -1.20 9.80
CA TYR A 65 -1.59 -0.72 10.32
C TYR A 65 -0.73 -1.86 10.83
N GLY A 66 0.58 -1.67 10.76
CA GLY A 66 1.55 -2.51 11.44
C GLY A 66 2.01 -1.90 12.77
N GLN A 67 2.54 -2.75 13.62
CA GLN A 67 3.07 -2.36 14.91
C GLN A 67 4.18 -3.31 15.35
N TYR A 68 5.33 -2.77 15.69
CA TYR A 68 6.29 -3.46 16.54
C TYR A 68 5.96 -3.14 18.00
N ASN A 69 5.69 -4.19 18.75
CA ASN A 69 5.31 -4.05 20.15
C ASN A 69 6.57 -4.09 21.05
N ASP A 70 7.14 -2.93 21.25
CA ASP A 70 8.26 -2.67 22.18
C ASP A 70 7.81 -2.11 23.53
N GLY A 71 6.49 -2.07 23.77
CA GLY A 71 5.89 -1.42 24.94
C GLY A 71 5.56 0.07 24.75
N SER A 72 5.98 0.70 23.66
CA SER A 72 5.78 2.13 23.42
C SER A 72 4.36 2.52 23.02
N GLN A 73 3.52 1.56 22.67
CA GLN A 73 2.17 1.77 22.16
C GLN A 73 2.09 2.54 20.82
N THR A 74 3.22 2.85 20.20
CA THR A 74 3.22 3.50 18.89
C THR A 74 2.88 2.50 17.80
N LYS A 75 2.17 2.96 16.79
CA LYS A 75 1.75 2.14 15.64
C LYS A 75 1.66 3.00 14.40
N GLY A 76 1.67 2.39 13.24
CA GLY A 76 1.30 3.06 11.99
C GLY A 76 -0.19 3.38 11.94
N GLN A 77 -0.63 3.92 10.84
CA GLN A 77 -2.04 4.15 10.53
C GLN A 77 -2.53 3.19 9.46
N SER A 78 -3.78 2.76 9.56
CA SER A 78 -4.42 2.01 8.48
C SER A 78 -4.59 2.86 7.24
N GLY A 79 -4.55 2.23 6.08
CA GLY A 79 -4.92 2.86 4.83
C GLY A 79 -6.42 3.11 4.72
N SER A 80 -6.81 3.89 3.74
CA SER A 80 -8.20 4.20 3.42
C SER A 80 -8.39 4.29 1.91
N PHE A 81 -9.60 4.61 1.47
CA PHE A 81 -9.89 4.84 0.05
C PHE A 81 -8.99 5.96 -0.51
N GLY A 82 -8.24 5.67 -1.56
CA GLY A 82 -7.31 6.59 -2.22
C GLY A 82 -6.00 6.87 -1.47
N GLN A 83 -5.87 6.49 -0.20
CA GLN A 83 -4.79 6.98 0.65
C GLN A 83 -4.10 5.87 1.45
N GLY A 84 -2.77 5.82 1.39
CA GLY A 84 -1.95 4.99 2.27
C GLY A 84 -1.90 5.52 3.71
N GLY A 85 -1.78 4.61 4.66
CA GLY A 85 -1.60 4.94 6.07
C GLY A 85 -0.21 5.53 6.35
N MET A 86 -0.12 6.48 7.26
CA MET A 86 1.17 7.03 7.68
C MET A 86 1.96 6.04 8.50
N GLY A 87 3.28 6.04 8.31
CA GLY A 87 4.20 5.36 9.23
C GLY A 87 4.15 6.00 10.60
N GLY A 88 4.20 5.18 11.63
CA GLY A 88 4.27 5.66 13.01
C GLY A 88 5.69 5.98 13.45
N PRO A 89 5.87 6.82 14.47
CA PRO A 89 7.17 7.02 15.07
C PRO A 89 7.65 5.71 15.73
N GLY A 90 8.89 5.37 15.50
CA GLY A 90 9.63 4.46 16.36
C GLY A 90 10.39 5.29 17.39
N GLY A 91 11.06 4.71 18.37
CA GLY A 91 11.85 5.48 19.34
C GLY A 91 12.65 6.65 18.73
N ALA A 92 13.48 7.32 19.45
CA ALA A 92 14.02 8.68 19.19
C ALA A 92 14.56 9.01 17.76
N SER A 93 14.67 8.04 16.86
CA SER A 93 15.25 8.27 15.52
C SER A 93 14.70 7.37 14.39
N ASN A 94 13.77 6.45 14.66
CA ASN A 94 13.32 5.48 13.66
C ASN A 94 11.83 5.62 13.38
N TYR A 95 11.51 6.04 12.18
CA TYR A 95 10.15 6.00 11.67
C TYR A 95 9.94 4.68 10.93
N GLY A 96 8.71 4.19 10.87
CA GLY A 96 8.36 3.03 10.04
C GLY A 96 7.86 3.45 8.67
N GLY A 97 7.76 2.48 7.79
CA GLY A 97 7.28 2.68 6.43
C GLY A 97 5.82 3.13 6.36
N GLY A 98 5.51 4.06 5.49
CA GLY A 98 4.13 4.45 5.14
C GLY A 98 3.54 3.50 4.10
N GLY A 99 2.23 3.35 4.10
CA GLY A 99 1.50 2.56 3.10
C GLY A 99 1.43 3.25 1.75
N GLY A 100 1.39 2.48 0.68
CA GLY A 100 1.16 2.97 -0.67
C GLY A 100 -0.31 3.38 -0.90
N GLY A 101 -0.53 4.40 -1.70
CA GLY A 101 -1.88 4.79 -2.14
C GLY A 101 -2.41 3.86 -3.24
N GLY A 102 -3.71 3.92 -3.54
CA GLY A 102 -4.34 3.09 -4.56
C GLY A 102 -5.85 3.20 -4.51
N TRP A 103 -6.60 2.22 -5.04
CA TRP A 103 -8.06 2.14 -4.84
C TRP A 103 -8.38 2.14 -3.35
N TYR A 104 -7.74 1.23 -2.62
CA TYR A 104 -7.54 1.37 -1.19
C TYR A 104 -6.04 1.32 -0.89
N GLY A 105 -5.56 2.21 -0.05
CA GLY A 105 -4.17 2.26 0.34
C GLY A 105 -3.77 1.19 1.34
N GLY A 106 -2.49 0.87 1.38
CA GLY A 106 -1.89 -0.02 2.38
C GLY A 106 -1.75 0.64 3.74
N GLY A 107 -1.54 -0.14 4.77
CA GLY A 107 -1.25 0.35 6.12
C GLY A 107 0.20 0.83 6.28
N GLY A 108 0.43 1.80 7.14
CA GLY A 108 1.75 2.15 7.63
C GLY A 108 2.13 1.34 8.88
N ILE A 109 3.38 1.36 9.25
CA ILE A 109 3.95 0.66 10.41
C ILE A 109 4.86 1.61 11.21
N ASN A 110 5.17 1.27 12.45
CA ASN A 110 6.19 1.95 13.23
C ASN A 110 7.56 1.26 13.11
N LEU A 111 8.58 1.87 13.62
CA LEU A 111 9.94 1.36 13.86
C LEU A 111 10.47 0.41 12.79
N GLY A 112 11.14 0.93 11.79
CA GLY A 112 11.94 0.15 10.82
C GLY A 112 11.19 -0.80 9.90
N GLY A 113 9.90 -1.05 10.16
CA GLY A 113 9.10 -1.98 9.36
C GLY A 113 8.69 -1.39 8.01
N GLY A 114 8.30 -2.25 7.08
CA GLY A 114 7.78 -1.87 5.77
C GLY A 114 6.27 -1.59 5.79
N GLY A 115 5.81 -0.55 5.13
CA GLY A 115 4.40 -0.27 4.91
C GLY A 115 3.79 -1.20 3.86
N GLY A 116 2.48 -1.42 3.91
CA GLY A 116 1.75 -2.22 2.92
C GLY A 116 1.55 -1.47 1.60
N GLY A 117 1.41 -2.18 0.50
CA GLY A 117 1.10 -1.62 -0.81
C GLY A 117 -0.38 -1.28 -0.99
N GLY A 118 -0.70 -0.37 -1.89
CA GLY A 118 -2.08 -0.08 -2.27
C GLY A 118 -2.60 -1.04 -3.34
N SER A 119 -3.91 -1.26 -3.37
CA SER A 119 -4.57 -2.02 -4.41
C SER A 119 -4.82 -1.18 -5.66
N GLY A 120 -4.82 -1.83 -6.81
CA GLY A 120 -5.33 -1.24 -8.04
C GLY A 120 -6.83 -1.44 -8.19
N HIS A 121 -7.42 -0.85 -9.23
CA HIS A 121 -8.83 -1.02 -9.56
C HIS A 121 -9.06 -0.95 -11.05
N LEU A 122 -9.98 -1.76 -11.54
CA LEU A 122 -10.54 -1.69 -12.89
C LEU A 122 -12.04 -1.51 -12.75
N GLY A 123 -12.54 -0.41 -13.30
CA GLY A 123 -13.97 -0.10 -13.31
C GLY A 123 -14.77 -1.11 -14.13
N SER A 124 -15.99 -1.36 -13.73
CA SER A 124 -16.89 -2.35 -14.36
C SER A 124 -17.23 -2.04 -15.81
N THR A 125 -17.06 -0.79 -16.24
CA THR A 125 -17.30 -0.35 -17.62
C THR A 125 -16.13 -0.60 -18.57
N LEU A 126 -14.96 -0.97 -18.05
CA LEU A 126 -13.83 -1.41 -18.87
C LEU A 126 -14.09 -2.84 -19.36
N ILE A 127 -14.85 -2.93 -20.44
CA ILE A 127 -15.32 -4.19 -20.97
C ILE A 127 -14.60 -4.54 -22.26
N SER A 128 -14.31 -5.82 -22.36
CA SER A 128 -13.81 -6.61 -23.46
C SER A 128 -12.30 -6.59 -23.65
N GLY A 129 -11.77 -7.76 -23.60
CA GLY A 129 -10.36 -8.07 -23.71
C GLY A 129 -9.83 -8.71 -22.44
N THR A 130 -8.59 -9.12 -22.48
CA THR A 130 -7.91 -9.66 -21.29
C THR A 130 -7.52 -8.47 -20.41
N THR A 131 -8.35 -8.19 -19.41
CA THR A 131 -7.98 -7.22 -18.37
C THR A 131 -7.21 -7.95 -17.27
N GLY A 132 -6.12 -7.39 -16.83
CA GLY A 132 -5.31 -7.97 -15.76
C GLY A 132 -4.63 -6.90 -14.93
N MET A 133 -4.43 -7.20 -13.68
CA MET A 133 -3.69 -6.37 -12.75
C MET A 133 -2.59 -7.22 -12.12
N GLN A 134 -1.43 -6.64 -11.95
CA GLN A 134 -0.27 -7.33 -11.38
C GLN A 134 0.34 -6.50 -10.27
N ASN A 135 0.88 -7.19 -9.26
CA ASN A 135 1.67 -6.57 -8.20
C ASN A 135 3.13 -6.49 -8.60
N GLY A 136 3.84 -5.49 -8.09
CA GLY A 136 5.30 -5.44 -8.12
C GLY A 136 5.94 -5.43 -9.50
N VAL A 137 5.23 -4.96 -10.53
CA VAL A 137 5.75 -4.99 -11.92
C VAL A 137 6.86 -3.97 -12.19
N ARG A 138 7.06 -3.03 -11.26
CA ARG A 138 8.06 -1.97 -11.44
C ARG A 138 8.56 -1.45 -10.09
N SER A 139 9.86 -1.23 -10.01
CA SER A 139 10.50 -0.49 -8.92
C SER A 139 10.74 0.97 -9.31
N GLY A 140 10.90 1.86 -8.32
CA GLY A 140 11.11 3.29 -8.51
C GLY A 140 9.82 4.07 -8.77
N ASN A 141 9.91 5.18 -9.50
CA ASN A 141 8.78 6.07 -9.75
C ASN A 141 7.66 5.37 -10.53
N GLY A 142 6.42 5.68 -10.18
CA GLY A 142 5.23 5.21 -10.89
C GLY A 142 5.25 5.62 -12.36
N TYR A 143 4.64 4.82 -13.21
CA TYR A 143 4.52 5.08 -14.65
C TYR A 143 3.12 4.69 -15.12
N ALA A 144 2.52 5.53 -15.94
CA ALA A 144 1.28 5.22 -16.64
C ALA A 144 1.44 5.47 -18.13
N LYS A 145 0.92 4.56 -18.96
CA LYS A 145 0.84 4.72 -20.40
C LYS A 145 -0.58 4.41 -20.86
N ILE A 146 -1.19 5.38 -21.51
CA ILE A 146 -2.48 5.21 -22.20
C ILE A 146 -2.21 5.24 -23.69
N THR A 147 -2.63 4.18 -24.40
CA THR A 147 -2.50 4.11 -25.85
C THR A 147 -3.89 4.06 -26.43
N PHE A 148 -4.24 5.06 -27.24
CA PHE A 148 -5.47 5.04 -28.01
C PHE A 148 -5.29 4.08 -29.20
N ILE A 149 -6.16 3.10 -29.27
CA ILE A 149 -6.27 2.20 -30.42
C ILE A 149 -7.56 2.63 -31.14
N SER A 150 -7.45 3.03 -32.40
CA SER A 150 -8.60 3.49 -33.17
C SER A 150 -9.76 2.49 -33.11
N ALA A 151 -10.96 2.97 -32.88
CA ALA A 151 -12.16 2.17 -33.13
C ALA A 151 -12.26 1.94 -34.64
N ASN A 152 -12.35 0.67 -35.02
CA ASN A 152 -12.72 0.30 -36.40
C ASN A 152 -14.21 0.53 -36.62
#